data_d55cbcfc13c810c71d902228cb33660a
#
_entry.id   d55cbcfc13c810c71d902228cb33660a
#
_cell.length_a   1.000
_cell.length_b   1.000
_cell.length_c   1.000
_cell.angle_alpha   90.00
_cell.angle_beta   90.00
_cell.angle_gamma   90.00
#
_symmetry.space_group_name_H-M   'P 1'
#
loop_
_entity.id
_entity.type
_entity.pdbx_description
1 polymer ?
#
loop_
_entity_poly.entity_id
_entity_poly.type
_entity_poly.pdbx_seq_one_letter_code
_entity_poly.pdbx_strand_id
1 'polypeptide(L)'
;CTETRVEFITEQYKRGLMTEEERYKAVVKTWFDADDVLTDKLITGLDRLNNIFMMADSGARGSNQQIKQLAGMRGLMADTSGRTIELPIKSNFREGLDVLEYFISAHGARKGLSDTALRTADSGYLTRRLVDVSQDLIIREQDCCEGTGEEIPGMYVEAFMDGQEVIESLEERITGRYAAEELVNKETGEVIVKANHMITPKRAKAVCDAGYTSVKIRTMLTCKSGVGACAKCYGSNMATGQAVQVGEAVGIIAAQSIGEPGTQLTMRTFHAGGVAGDDITQGLPRVEELFEARKPKGLAIIAEFGGEVQLKDTKKKREVIITNRETGDVKTYLIPYGSRLKVQEGQILEAGDELTEGSINPHDLLRIKGIRAVQDYMIREVQRVYRLQGVDINDKHVEVIVRQMLKKVRIEDGGDTGYLPGAMVDVLELEKRNKEMEEQGLQTAIADQIMLGITKSISGNRFLLISSFLPETTKVLTDAAIKGKIDPLIGLKENVLLGKLIPAGTGLKKYRNLHLDTGKVVNKIEEADEFDYDAASMEEEMRDQKSEDAAMMMDSENKLLTVQSTTKPCIRRYLNIAESSSDLRASTMMS
;
A
#
# COMPACT_ATOMS: atom_id res chain seq x y z
N CYS A 1 -37.00 17.08 20.56
CA CYS A 1 -36.12 18.23 20.17
C CYS A 1 -35.68 18.12 18.69
N THR A 2 -35.07 17.01 18.25
CA THR A 2 -34.55 16.88 16.86
C THR A 2 -35.67 16.90 15.84
N GLU A 3 -36.75 16.14 16.07
CA GLU A 3 -37.94 16.12 15.19
C GLU A 3 -38.57 17.50 15.02
N THR A 4 -38.77 18.23 16.11
CA THR A 4 -39.32 19.60 16.09
C THR A 4 -38.43 20.54 15.27
N ARG A 5 -37.10 20.35 15.31
CA ARG A 5 -36.16 21.13 14.49
C ARG A 5 -36.26 20.77 13.01
N VAL A 6 -36.41 19.49 12.68
CA VAL A 6 -36.60 19.02 11.31
C VAL A 6 -37.95 19.48 10.74
N GLU A 7 -39.02 19.47 11.56
CA GLU A 7 -40.32 20.03 11.17
C GLU A 7 -40.21 21.52 10.87
N PHE A 8 -39.50 22.28 11.71
CA PHE A 8 -39.24 23.71 11.48
C PHE A 8 -38.49 23.97 10.17
N ILE A 9 -37.42 23.19 9.86
CA ILE A 9 -36.70 23.29 8.60
C ILE A 9 -37.62 22.98 7.42
N THR A 10 -38.47 21.96 7.55
CA THR A 10 -39.43 21.59 6.52
C THR A 10 -40.50 22.69 6.31
N GLU A 11 -40.89 23.37 7.37
CA GLU A 11 -41.83 24.50 7.30
C GLU A 11 -41.19 25.72 6.62
N GLN A 12 -39.93 26.03 6.88
CA GLN A 12 -39.19 27.07 6.18
C GLN A 12 -39.10 26.77 4.67
N TYR A 13 -38.85 25.51 4.30
CA TYR A 13 -38.88 25.09 2.91
C TYR A 13 -40.27 25.28 2.26
N LYS A 14 -41.34 24.87 2.95
CA LYS A 14 -42.72 25.08 2.47
C LYS A 14 -43.08 26.57 2.29
N ARG A 15 -42.44 27.44 3.05
CA ARG A 15 -42.56 28.92 2.93
C ARG A 15 -41.70 29.50 1.80
N GLY A 16 -40.88 28.69 1.12
CA GLY A 16 -40.00 29.11 0.02
C GLY A 16 -38.74 29.87 0.45
N LEU A 17 -38.33 29.75 1.72
CA LEU A 17 -37.15 30.43 2.27
C LEU A 17 -35.84 29.71 2.01
N MET A 18 -35.87 28.45 1.58
CA MET A 18 -34.69 27.66 1.26
C MET A 18 -34.96 26.71 0.09
N THR A 19 -33.87 26.32 -0.57
CA THR A 19 -33.91 25.36 -1.67
C THR A 19 -34.04 23.92 -1.17
N GLU A 20 -34.44 22.99 -2.01
CA GLU A 20 -34.54 21.56 -1.68
C GLU A 20 -33.19 20.99 -1.20
N GLU A 21 -32.11 21.39 -1.85
CA GLU A 21 -30.77 20.90 -1.51
C GLU A 21 -30.30 21.44 -0.15
N GLU A 22 -30.60 22.69 0.16
CA GLU A 22 -30.30 23.27 1.49
C GLU A 22 -31.14 22.61 2.58
N ARG A 23 -32.42 22.36 2.31
CA ARG A 23 -33.30 21.61 3.23
C ARG A 23 -32.72 20.24 3.53
N TYR A 24 -32.36 19.47 2.48
CA TYR A 24 -31.76 18.16 2.62
C TYR A 24 -30.49 18.20 3.46
N LYS A 25 -29.55 19.08 3.15
CA LYS A 25 -28.31 19.25 3.92
C LYS A 25 -28.56 19.60 5.38
N ALA A 26 -29.51 20.50 5.63
CA ALA A 26 -29.87 20.92 6.99
C ALA A 26 -30.52 19.79 7.80
N VAL A 27 -31.40 19.01 7.20
CA VAL A 27 -32.06 17.86 7.86
C VAL A 27 -31.04 16.77 8.18
N VAL A 28 -30.22 16.38 7.20
CA VAL A 28 -29.17 15.36 7.38
C VAL A 28 -28.19 15.78 8.49
N LYS A 29 -27.71 17.04 8.46
CA LYS A 29 -26.83 17.57 9.50
C LYS A 29 -27.48 17.52 10.89
N THR A 30 -28.75 17.92 11.00
CA THR A 30 -29.48 17.91 12.29
C THR A 30 -29.57 16.51 12.88
N TRP A 31 -29.73 15.49 12.05
CA TRP A 31 -29.75 14.09 12.48
C TRP A 31 -28.36 13.58 12.87
N PHE A 32 -27.29 13.97 12.14
CA PHE A 32 -25.91 13.64 12.54
C PHE A 32 -25.54 14.26 13.87
N ASP A 33 -25.82 15.54 14.06
CA ASP A 33 -25.56 16.23 15.36
C ASP A 33 -26.30 15.51 16.52
N ALA A 34 -27.51 15.04 16.28
CA ALA A 34 -28.29 14.30 17.28
C ALA A 34 -27.72 12.90 17.57
N ASP A 35 -27.21 12.24 16.55
CA ASP A 35 -26.59 10.94 16.63
C ASP A 35 -25.29 10.97 17.44
N ASP A 36 -24.47 12.00 17.23
CA ASP A 36 -23.23 12.22 17.97
C ASP A 36 -23.50 12.46 19.45
N VAL A 37 -24.43 13.37 19.77
CA VAL A 37 -24.84 13.63 21.16
C VAL A 37 -25.40 12.39 21.85
N LEU A 38 -26.15 11.55 21.12
CA LEU A 38 -26.68 10.30 21.65
C LEU A 38 -25.55 9.30 21.92
N THR A 39 -24.58 9.20 21.01
CA THR A 39 -23.42 8.32 21.13
C THR A 39 -22.60 8.69 22.37
N ASP A 40 -22.28 9.96 22.56
CA ASP A 40 -21.51 10.44 23.71
C ASP A 40 -22.21 10.14 25.03
N LYS A 41 -23.52 10.41 25.10
CA LYS A 41 -24.32 10.11 26.28
C LYS A 41 -24.43 8.61 26.58
N LEU A 42 -24.52 7.79 25.53
CA LEU A 42 -24.58 6.33 25.67
C LEU A 42 -23.25 5.82 26.24
N ILE A 43 -22.13 6.20 25.64
CA ILE A 43 -20.79 5.73 26.06
C ILE A 43 -20.47 6.22 27.48
N THR A 44 -20.77 7.48 27.79
CA THR A 44 -20.53 8.05 29.13
C THR A 44 -21.45 7.41 30.19
N GLY A 45 -22.67 6.99 29.81
CA GLY A 45 -23.63 6.36 30.71
C GLY A 45 -23.41 4.85 30.94
N LEU A 46 -22.55 4.20 30.18
CA LEU A 46 -22.23 2.78 30.37
C LEU A 46 -21.29 2.58 31.57
N ASP A 47 -21.56 1.52 32.34
CA ASP A 47 -20.64 1.08 33.40
C ASP A 47 -19.33 0.57 32.77
N ARG A 48 -18.21 1.07 33.29
CA ARG A 48 -16.85 0.65 32.85
C ARG A 48 -16.58 -0.85 33.04
N LEU A 49 -17.27 -1.50 33.98
CA LEU A 49 -17.19 -2.93 34.23
C LEU A 49 -18.15 -3.75 33.36
N ASN A 50 -18.91 -3.10 32.48
CA ASN A 50 -19.75 -3.81 31.52
C ASN A 50 -18.88 -4.57 30.52
N ASN A 51 -19.16 -5.86 30.31
CA ASN A 51 -18.38 -6.73 29.42
C ASN A 51 -18.28 -6.20 27.99
N ILE A 52 -19.35 -5.60 27.45
CA ILE A 52 -19.37 -5.03 26.10
C ILE A 52 -18.51 -3.78 26.03
N PHE A 53 -18.59 -2.91 27.08
CA PHE A 53 -17.75 -1.71 27.17
C PHE A 53 -16.26 -2.09 27.23
N MET A 54 -15.89 -3.05 28.11
CA MET A 54 -14.50 -3.52 28.24
C MET A 54 -13.95 -4.10 26.94
N MET A 55 -14.75 -4.85 26.16
CA MET A 55 -14.32 -5.38 24.87
C MET A 55 -14.07 -4.27 23.84
N ALA A 56 -14.90 -3.24 23.82
CA ALA A 56 -14.76 -2.12 22.88
C ALA A 56 -13.64 -1.16 23.31
N ASP A 57 -13.53 -0.84 24.60
CA ASP A 57 -12.53 0.07 25.17
C ASP A 57 -11.11 -0.49 25.05
N SER A 58 -10.97 -1.81 25.27
CA SER A 58 -9.68 -2.51 25.08
C SER A 58 -9.26 -2.68 23.62
N GLY A 59 -10.11 -2.34 22.65
CA GLY A 59 -9.88 -2.58 21.24
C GLY A 59 -9.91 -4.05 20.79
N ALA A 60 -10.22 -4.98 21.69
CA ALA A 60 -10.23 -6.41 21.39
C ALA A 60 -11.32 -6.78 20.37
N ARG A 61 -12.53 -6.24 20.53
CA ARG A 61 -13.65 -6.48 19.62
C ARG A 61 -14.71 -5.40 19.76
N GLY A 62 -15.24 -4.94 18.63
CA GLY A 62 -16.35 -3.99 18.60
C GLY A 62 -15.89 -2.53 18.49
N SER A 63 -16.84 -1.65 18.23
CA SER A 63 -16.66 -0.21 18.17
C SER A 63 -17.83 0.51 18.83
N ASN A 64 -17.64 1.78 19.19
CA ASN A 64 -18.68 2.62 19.75
C ASN A 64 -19.91 2.70 18.84
N GLN A 65 -19.72 2.67 17.52
CA GLN A 65 -20.81 2.64 16.54
C GLN A 65 -21.65 1.36 16.64
N GLN A 66 -21.03 0.21 16.90
CA GLN A 66 -21.76 -1.04 17.08
C GLN A 66 -22.55 -1.05 18.38
N ILE A 67 -21.98 -0.51 19.47
CA ILE A 67 -22.70 -0.36 20.76
C ILE A 67 -23.90 0.55 20.57
N LYS A 68 -23.75 1.65 19.84
CA LYS A 68 -24.82 2.57 19.51
C LYS A 68 -25.97 1.88 18.76
N GLN A 69 -25.67 1.07 17.76
CA GLN A 69 -26.70 0.33 17.00
C GLN A 69 -27.42 -0.74 17.82
N LEU A 70 -26.76 -1.28 18.86
CA LEU A 70 -27.37 -2.29 19.74
C LEU A 70 -28.29 -1.69 20.78
N ALA A 71 -27.92 -0.54 21.38
CA ALA A 71 -28.59 0.02 22.56
C ALA A 71 -29.10 1.46 22.38
N GLY A 72 -28.69 2.16 21.36
CA GLY A 72 -29.08 3.55 21.08
C GLY A 72 -30.02 3.69 19.89
N MET A 73 -29.51 4.22 18.79
CA MET A 73 -30.23 4.44 17.55
C MET A 73 -29.36 3.96 16.37
N ARG A 74 -29.96 3.36 15.37
CA ARG A 74 -29.21 2.95 14.20
C ARG A 74 -28.77 4.13 13.31
N GLY A 75 -29.59 5.18 13.27
CA GLY A 75 -29.28 6.43 12.58
C GLY A 75 -29.66 6.47 11.11
N LEU A 76 -29.01 7.35 10.36
CA LEU A 76 -29.26 7.54 8.94
C LEU A 76 -28.58 6.43 8.12
N MET A 77 -29.26 5.98 7.05
CA MET A 77 -28.76 4.95 6.14
C MET A 77 -28.53 5.54 4.75
N ALA A 78 -27.56 4.99 4.03
CA ALA A 78 -27.33 5.34 2.64
C ALA A 78 -28.13 4.45 1.69
N ASP A 79 -28.67 5.04 0.63
CA ASP A 79 -29.30 4.34 -0.47
C ASP A 79 -28.26 3.62 -1.35
N THR A 80 -28.72 2.81 -2.31
CA THR A 80 -27.87 2.12 -3.29
C THR A 80 -27.01 3.07 -4.15
N SER A 81 -27.47 4.31 -4.36
CA SER A 81 -26.72 5.36 -5.04
C SER A 81 -25.61 6.01 -4.19
N GLY A 82 -25.62 5.78 -2.86
CA GLY A 82 -24.74 6.43 -1.89
C GLY A 82 -25.30 7.69 -1.25
N ARG A 83 -26.49 8.16 -1.67
CA ARG A 83 -27.17 9.30 -1.06
C ARG A 83 -27.76 8.90 0.27
N THR A 84 -27.62 9.74 1.30
CA THR A 84 -28.20 9.50 2.61
C THR A 84 -29.71 9.65 2.57
N ILE A 85 -30.45 8.67 3.10
CA ILE A 85 -31.91 8.71 3.22
C ILE A 85 -32.25 9.63 4.39
N GLU A 86 -33.15 10.61 4.19
CA GLU A 86 -33.50 11.62 5.20
C GLU A 86 -34.25 11.01 6.40
N LEU A 87 -34.84 9.83 6.24
CA LEU A 87 -35.59 9.15 7.29
C LEU A 87 -34.61 8.34 8.16
N PRO A 88 -34.37 8.73 9.43
CA PRO A 88 -33.50 7.98 10.31
C PRO A 88 -34.18 6.74 10.87
N ILE A 89 -33.42 5.70 11.10
CA ILE A 89 -33.85 4.53 11.84
C ILE A 89 -33.65 4.83 13.33
N LYS A 90 -34.76 5.10 14.03
CA LYS A 90 -34.76 5.47 15.45
C LYS A 90 -34.61 4.27 16.37
N SER A 91 -35.07 3.12 15.93
CA SER A 91 -35.01 1.87 16.66
C SER A 91 -33.59 1.33 16.73
N ASN A 92 -33.32 0.51 17.73
CA ASN A 92 -32.09 -0.24 17.91
C ASN A 92 -32.35 -1.76 17.69
N PHE A 93 -31.29 -2.54 17.61
CA PHE A 93 -31.41 -3.99 17.41
C PHE A 93 -32.01 -4.72 18.61
N ARG A 94 -31.92 -4.17 19.83
CA ARG A 94 -32.49 -4.77 21.02
C ARG A 94 -34.02 -4.67 21.01
N GLU A 95 -34.58 -3.54 20.61
CA GLU A 95 -36.02 -3.29 20.51
C GLU A 95 -36.61 -3.96 19.26
N GLY A 96 -35.81 -4.12 18.22
CA GLY A 96 -36.21 -4.56 16.91
C GLY A 96 -36.57 -3.41 15.99
N LEU A 97 -36.48 -3.63 14.69
CA LEU A 97 -36.78 -2.65 13.65
C LEU A 97 -38.20 -2.82 13.14
N ASP A 98 -38.86 -1.72 12.82
CA ASP A 98 -40.11 -1.75 12.09
C ASP A 98 -39.88 -2.23 10.64
N VAL A 99 -40.95 -2.71 9.99
CA VAL A 99 -40.87 -3.27 8.62
C VAL A 99 -40.23 -2.29 7.64
N LEU A 100 -40.60 -1.00 7.71
CA LEU A 100 -40.05 0.05 6.86
C LEU A 100 -38.57 0.32 7.17
N GLU A 101 -38.22 0.40 8.44
CA GLU A 101 -36.85 0.60 8.91
C GLU A 101 -35.94 -0.57 8.51
N TYR A 102 -36.45 -1.81 8.63
CA TYR A 102 -35.74 -3.00 8.17
C TYR A 102 -35.49 -2.96 6.67
N PHE A 103 -36.48 -2.58 5.88
CA PHE A 103 -36.36 -2.51 4.42
C PHE A 103 -35.29 -1.48 4.00
N ILE A 104 -35.32 -0.27 4.57
CA ILE A 104 -34.30 0.76 4.35
C ILE A 104 -32.92 0.23 4.71
N SER A 105 -32.80 -0.41 5.88
CA SER A 105 -31.58 -1.02 6.37
C SER A 105 -31.01 -2.11 5.45
N ALA A 106 -31.88 -2.91 4.83
CA ALA A 106 -31.50 -4.02 3.96
C ALA A 106 -30.79 -3.53 2.67
N HIS A 107 -31.12 -2.36 2.16
CA HIS A 107 -30.44 -1.79 0.98
C HIS A 107 -28.94 -1.58 1.24
N GLY A 108 -28.60 -0.89 2.33
CA GLY A 108 -27.22 -0.64 2.72
C GLY A 108 -26.44 -1.92 3.02
N ALA A 109 -27.07 -2.86 3.74
CA ALA A 109 -26.47 -4.15 4.07
C ALA A 109 -26.17 -4.98 2.82
N ARG A 110 -27.11 -5.08 1.89
CA ARG A 110 -26.91 -5.81 0.60
C ARG A 110 -25.81 -5.19 -0.24
N LYS A 111 -25.81 -3.86 -0.36
CA LYS A 111 -24.75 -3.14 -1.05
C LYS A 111 -23.39 -3.43 -0.42
N GLY A 112 -23.28 -3.33 0.92
CA GLY A 112 -22.05 -3.61 1.64
C GLY A 112 -21.52 -5.04 1.41
N LEU A 113 -22.39 -6.04 1.44
CA LEU A 113 -22.02 -7.44 1.16
C LEU A 113 -21.52 -7.62 -0.29
N SER A 114 -22.23 -7.06 -1.26
CA SER A 114 -21.84 -7.14 -2.68
C SER A 114 -20.51 -6.45 -2.95
N ASP A 115 -20.36 -5.22 -2.44
CA ASP A 115 -19.14 -4.45 -2.64
C ASP A 115 -17.93 -5.08 -1.96
N THR A 116 -18.10 -5.66 -0.78
CA THR A 116 -17.03 -6.41 -0.10
C THR A 116 -16.58 -7.61 -0.93
N ALA A 117 -17.51 -8.39 -1.47
CA ALA A 117 -17.20 -9.55 -2.29
C ALA A 117 -16.43 -9.17 -3.57
N LEU A 118 -16.82 -8.09 -4.24
CA LEU A 118 -16.17 -7.62 -5.46
C LEU A 118 -14.77 -7.04 -5.16
N ARG A 119 -14.66 -6.20 -4.13
CA ARG A 119 -13.40 -5.51 -3.81
C ARG A 119 -12.33 -6.40 -3.17
N THR A 120 -12.70 -7.55 -2.64
CA THR A 120 -11.72 -8.54 -2.16
C THR A 120 -10.80 -8.99 -3.29
N ALA A 121 -11.33 -9.14 -4.50
CA ALA A 121 -10.53 -9.46 -5.68
C ALA A 121 -9.55 -8.33 -6.04
N ASP A 122 -9.98 -7.06 -5.96
CA ASP A 122 -9.14 -5.89 -6.25
C ASP A 122 -7.98 -5.78 -5.24
N SER A 123 -8.26 -5.99 -3.94
CA SER A 123 -7.25 -6.03 -2.89
C SER A 123 -6.22 -7.15 -3.12
N GLY A 124 -6.68 -8.35 -3.50
CA GLY A 124 -5.81 -9.47 -3.82
C GLY A 124 -4.93 -9.19 -5.05
N TYR A 125 -5.49 -8.55 -6.07
CA TYR A 125 -4.76 -8.17 -7.27
C TYR A 125 -3.72 -7.07 -7.01
N LEU A 126 -4.04 -6.07 -6.16
CA LEU A 126 -3.07 -5.07 -5.73
C LEU A 126 -1.91 -5.72 -4.97
N THR A 127 -2.21 -6.58 -4.00
CA THR A 127 -1.18 -7.30 -3.22
C THR A 127 -0.25 -8.11 -4.13
N ARG A 128 -0.81 -8.82 -5.12
CA ARG A 128 -0.01 -9.58 -6.10
C ARG A 128 0.96 -8.66 -6.86
N ARG A 129 0.50 -7.51 -7.36
CA ARG A 129 1.36 -6.55 -8.08
C ARG A 129 2.45 -5.98 -7.17
N LEU A 130 2.13 -5.68 -5.91
CA LEU A 130 3.11 -5.21 -4.93
C LEU A 130 4.20 -6.26 -4.66
N VAL A 131 3.82 -7.53 -4.51
CA VAL A 131 4.77 -8.65 -4.38
C VAL A 131 5.65 -8.75 -5.62
N ASP A 132 5.07 -8.70 -6.82
CA ASP A 132 5.82 -8.83 -8.07
C ASP A 132 6.85 -7.69 -8.26
N VAL A 133 6.57 -6.47 -7.77
CA VAL A 133 7.49 -5.33 -7.86
C VAL A 133 8.62 -5.39 -6.83
N SER A 134 8.36 -5.94 -5.64
CA SER A 134 9.29 -5.85 -4.51
C SER A 134 10.03 -7.15 -4.16
N GLN A 135 9.75 -8.25 -4.85
CA GLN A 135 10.27 -9.59 -4.54
C GLN A 135 11.81 -9.73 -4.66
N ASP A 136 12.47 -8.85 -5.40
CA ASP A 136 13.92 -8.80 -5.55
C ASP A 136 14.61 -8.13 -4.35
N LEU A 137 13.82 -7.44 -3.50
CA LEU A 137 14.34 -6.69 -2.37
C LEU A 137 14.56 -7.59 -1.15
N ILE A 138 15.79 -8.07 -1.03
CA ILE A 138 16.27 -8.94 0.06
C ILE A 138 17.42 -8.21 0.75
N ILE A 139 17.55 -8.36 2.07
CA ILE A 139 18.71 -7.86 2.81
C ILE A 139 19.93 -8.71 2.45
N ARG A 140 20.92 -8.10 1.79
CA ARG A 140 22.13 -8.80 1.32
C ARG A 140 23.39 -8.43 2.06
N GLU A 141 23.47 -7.20 2.55
CA GLU A 141 24.63 -6.60 3.18
C GLU A 141 24.29 -6.08 4.57
N GLN A 142 25.27 -6.00 5.45
CA GLN A 142 25.08 -5.39 6.76
C GLN A 142 25.03 -3.86 6.67
N ASP A 143 25.95 -3.28 5.93
CA ASP A 143 26.06 -1.83 5.74
C ASP A 143 26.51 -1.50 4.31
N CYS A 144 25.77 -0.64 3.62
CA CYS A 144 26.11 -0.22 2.26
C CYS A 144 27.27 0.77 2.17
N CYS A 145 27.72 1.33 3.30
CA CYS A 145 28.84 2.28 3.40
C CYS A 145 30.08 1.67 4.03
N GLU A 146 30.07 0.38 4.37
CA GLU A 146 31.22 -0.28 4.97
C GLU A 146 32.36 -0.38 3.94
N GLY A 147 33.49 0.25 4.25
CA GLY A 147 34.68 0.24 3.41
C GLY A 147 34.74 1.25 2.26
N THR A 148 33.68 2.02 1.98
CA THR A 148 33.69 3.00 0.89
C THR A 148 34.16 4.40 1.30
N GLY A 149 34.24 4.69 2.61
CA GLY A 149 34.60 6.03 3.11
C GLY A 149 33.60 7.13 2.76
N GLU A 150 32.47 6.79 2.14
CA GLU A 150 31.42 7.74 1.79
C GLU A 150 30.62 8.16 3.03
N GLU A 151 30.02 9.33 2.99
CA GLU A 151 29.12 9.80 4.04
C GLU A 151 27.94 8.85 4.23
N ILE A 152 27.48 8.72 5.48
CA ILE A 152 26.33 7.89 5.83
C ILE A 152 25.09 8.43 5.14
N PRO A 153 24.42 7.65 4.27
CA PRO A 153 23.22 8.12 3.59
C PRO A 153 22.09 8.31 4.59
N GLY A 154 21.51 9.47 4.62
CA GLY A 154 20.43 9.80 5.52
C GLY A 154 19.42 10.75 4.91
N MET A 155 18.24 10.79 5.52
CA MET A 155 17.17 11.69 5.17
C MET A 155 16.64 12.35 6.44
N TYR A 156 16.36 13.63 6.40
CA TYR A 156 15.65 14.31 7.48
C TYR A 156 14.19 13.88 7.49
N VAL A 157 13.70 13.54 8.65
CA VAL A 157 12.33 13.08 8.89
C VAL A 157 11.71 13.92 9.98
N GLU A 158 10.49 14.38 9.73
CA GLU A 158 9.65 15.19 10.61
C GLU A 158 8.34 14.47 10.88
N ALA A 159 7.57 14.94 11.87
CA ALA A 159 6.21 14.44 12.08
C ALA A 159 5.31 14.77 10.88
N PHE A 160 4.45 13.85 10.48
CA PHE A 160 3.44 14.15 9.47
C PHE A 160 2.23 14.82 10.10
N MET A 161 1.93 16.02 9.62
CA MET A 161 0.79 16.82 10.06
C MET A 161 -0.20 17.02 8.92
N ASP A 162 -1.49 16.98 9.25
CA ASP A 162 -2.58 17.40 8.38
C ASP A 162 -3.29 18.60 9.05
N GLY A 163 -2.91 19.81 8.66
CA GLY A 163 -3.33 21.02 9.35
C GLY A 163 -2.82 21.08 10.79
N GLN A 164 -3.70 20.87 11.77
CA GLN A 164 -3.36 20.83 13.19
C GLN A 164 -3.30 19.42 13.79
N GLU A 165 -3.75 18.41 13.05
CA GLU A 165 -3.72 17.01 13.50
C GLU A 165 -2.41 16.35 13.14
N VAL A 166 -1.84 15.60 14.08
CA VAL A 166 -0.64 14.78 13.85
C VAL A 166 -1.09 13.43 13.30
N ILE A 167 -0.79 13.16 12.02
CA ILE A 167 -1.07 11.87 11.39
C ILE A 167 -0.10 10.82 11.95
N GLU A 168 1.18 11.14 12.00
CA GLU A 168 2.21 10.24 12.51
C GLU A 168 3.24 11.05 13.32
N SER A 169 3.49 10.60 14.54
CA SER A 169 4.42 11.27 15.45
C SER A 169 5.88 11.04 15.01
N LEU A 170 6.77 11.98 15.33
CA LEU A 170 8.19 11.82 15.09
C LEU A 170 8.75 10.59 15.82
N GLU A 171 8.26 10.31 17.03
CA GLU A 171 8.67 9.13 17.82
C GLU A 171 8.41 7.82 17.08
N GLU A 172 7.22 7.66 16.47
CA GLU A 172 6.86 6.46 15.69
C GLU A 172 7.75 6.31 14.46
N ARG A 173 7.99 7.40 13.73
CA ARG A 173 8.77 7.38 12.49
C ARG A 173 10.25 7.05 12.71
N ILE A 174 10.87 7.52 13.81
CA ILE A 174 12.30 7.28 14.10
C ILE A 174 12.53 5.96 14.83
N THR A 175 11.52 5.39 15.47
CA THR A 175 11.66 4.15 16.24
C THR A 175 12.10 2.98 15.35
N GLY A 176 13.16 2.27 15.77
CA GLY A 176 13.71 1.13 15.02
C GLY A 176 14.50 1.51 13.77
N ARG A 177 14.82 2.79 13.57
CA ARG A 177 15.72 3.28 12.50
C ARG A 177 17.14 3.45 13.02
N TYR A 178 18.10 3.61 12.12
CA TYR A 178 19.47 3.98 12.44
C TYR A 178 19.66 5.49 12.25
N ALA A 179 20.26 6.15 13.23
CA ALA A 179 20.62 7.55 13.12
C ALA A 179 21.75 7.72 12.08
N ALA A 180 21.62 8.67 11.18
CA ALA A 180 22.68 9.01 10.24
C ALA A 180 23.71 9.97 10.86
N GLU A 181 23.27 10.80 11.80
CA GLU A 181 24.08 11.76 12.55
C GLU A 181 24.02 11.50 14.05
N GLU A 182 24.95 12.05 14.79
CA GLU A 182 24.96 11.96 16.24
C GLU A 182 23.88 12.88 16.84
N LEU A 183 23.03 12.32 17.69
CA LEU A 183 21.95 13.04 18.36
C LEU A 183 22.36 13.35 19.80
N VAL A 184 22.52 14.63 20.09
CA VAL A 184 22.96 15.15 21.39
C VAL A 184 21.84 15.93 22.06
N ASN A 185 21.64 15.72 23.32
CA ASN A 185 20.70 16.54 24.10
C ASN A 185 21.20 18.00 24.14
N LYS A 186 20.38 18.92 23.64
CA LYS A 186 20.74 20.35 23.56
C LYS A 186 20.92 21.02 24.92
N GLU A 187 20.31 20.47 25.97
CA GLU A 187 20.36 21.02 27.32
C GLU A 187 21.52 20.43 28.16
N THR A 188 21.71 19.10 28.11
CA THR A 188 22.71 18.40 28.95
C THR A 188 24.02 18.15 28.22
N GLY A 189 24.08 18.26 26.90
CA GLY A 189 25.26 17.93 26.11
C GLY A 189 25.56 16.42 26.02
N GLU A 190 24.71 15.57 26.57
CA GLU A 190 24.89 14.12 26.53
C GLU A 190 24.46 13.55 25.18
N VAL A 191 25.21 12.56 24.69
CA VAL A 191 24.90 11.84 23.46
C VAL A 191 23.79 10.84 23.70
N ILE A 192 22.61 11.09 23.13
CA ILE A 192 21.45 10.18 23.22
C ILE A 192 21.65 8.99 22.29
N VAL A 193 22.04 9.24 21.02
CA VAL A 193 22.28 8.21 20.02
C VAL A 193 23.51 8.58 19.20
N LYS A 194 24.48 7.66 19.11
CA LYS A 194 25.65 7.83 18.23
C LYS A 194 25.25 7.62 16.76
N ALA A 195 26.02 8.23 15.87
CA ALA A 195 25.86 7.98 14.43
C ALA A 195 25.95 6.47 14.13
N ASN A 196 25.16 6.02 13.18
CA ASN A 196 25.08 4.63 12.73
C ASN A 196 24.64 3.60 13.81
N HIS A 197 23.93 4.06 14.85
CA HIS A 197 23.33 3.21 15.88
C HIS A 197 21.80 3.22 15.80
N MET A 198 21.18 2.12 16.22
CA MET A 198 19.73 1.96 16.20
C MET A 198 19.05 2.79 17.30
N ILE A 199 17.98 3.48 16.91
CA ILE A 199 17.10 4.24 17.79
C ILE A 199 16.08 3.28 18.38
N THR A 200 16.24 2.91 19.64
CA THR A 200 15.25 2.10 20.37
C THR A 200 14.08 2.98 20.83
N PRO A 201 12.90 2.41 21.17
CA PRO A 201 11.75 3.21 21.64
C PRO A 201 12.08 4.15 22.80
N LYS A 202 12.91 3.71 23.76
CA LYS A 202 13.36 4.55 24.88
C LYS A 202 14.20 5.75 24.42
N ARG A 203 15.09 5.53 23.44
CA ARG A 203 15.91 6.59 22.85
C ARG A 203 15.10 7.52 21.96
N ALA A 204 14.11 7.00 21.23
CA ALA A 204 13.20 7.80 20.42
C ALA A 204 12.44 8.82 21.28
N LYS A 205 11.90 8.35 22.41
CA LYS A 205 11.25 9.23 23.38
C LYS A 205 12.20 10.29 23.94
N ALA A 206 13.43 9.92 24.32
CA ALA A 206 14.44 10.87 24.80
C ALA A 206 14.83 11.92 23.72
N VAL A 207 14.83 11.56 22.43
CA VAL A 207 15.08 12.50 21.34
C VAL A 207 13.93 13.49 21.20
N CYS A 208 12.67 13.03 21.29
CA CYS A 208 11.50 13.90 21.25
C CYS A 208 11.46 14.83 22.48
N ASP A 209 11.76 14.33 23.67
CA ASP A 209 11.83 15.09 24.91
C ASP A 209 12.96 16.17 24.87
N ALA A 210 14.05 15.92 24.12
CA ALA A 210 15.12 16.89 23.87
C ALA A 210 14.74 17.99 22.84
N GLY A 211 13.50 18.03 22.35
CA GLY A 211 12.97 19.09 21.50
C GLY A 211 13.43 19.04 20.03
N TYR A 212 13.76 17.86 19.52
CA TYR A 212 14.03 17.70 18.09
C TYR A 212 12.73 17.69 17.31
N THR A 213 12.62 18.52 16.29
CA THR A 213 11.52 18.56 15.31
C THR A 213 11.83 17.74 14.07
N SER A 214 13.09 17.65 13.69
CA SER A 214 13.56 16.84 12.56
C SER A 214 14.82 16.06 12.94
N VAL A 215 14.94 14.84 12.43
CA VAL A 215 16.05 13.93 12.70
C VAL A 215 16.53 13.30 11.41
N LYS A 216 17.86 13.27 11.18
CA LYS A 216 18.45 12.59 10.02
C LYS A 216 18.61 11.10 10.31
N ILE A 217 17.83 10.29 9.64
CA ILE A 217 17.82 8.83 9.80
C ILE A 217 18.21 8.13 8.50
N ARG A 218 18.68 6.90 8.62
CA ARG A 218 18.90 6.02 7.47
C ARG A 218 17.58 5.42 7.03
N THR A 219 17.30 5.47 5.73
CA THR A 219 16.06 4.95 5.13
C THR A 219 16.36 4.03 3.96
N MET A 220 15.34 3.27 3.55
CA MET A 220 15.42 2.44 2.35
C MET A 220 15.58 3.27 1.07
N LEU A 221 15.06 4.49 1.07
CA LEU A 221 15.08 5.39 -0.08
C LEU A 221 16.49 5.87 -0.44
N THR A 222 17.36 6.01 0.57
CA THR A 222 18.74 6.48 0.41
C THR A 222 19.79 5.37 0.35
N CYS A 223 19.35 4.10 0.41
CA CYS A 223 20.26 2.96 0.42
C CYS A 223 21.03 2.82 -0.92
N LYS A 224 22.36 2.79 -0.87
CA LYS A 224 23.27 2.67 -2.03
C LYS A 224 23.58 1.23 -2.44
N SER A 225 22.97 0.22 -1.79
CA SER A 225 23.15 -1.19 -2.19
C SER A 225 22.65 -1.43 -3.59
N GLY A 226 23.52 -1.94 -4.48
CA GLY A 226 23.22 -2.12 -5.91
C GLY A 226 22.17 -3.21 -6.17
N VAL A 227 22.12 -4.25 -5.35
CA VAL A 227 21.15 -5.34 -5.45
C VAL A 227 20.57 -5.62 -4.08
N GLY A 228 19.26 -5.41 -3.93
CA GLY A 228 18.61 -5.58 -2.63
C GLY A 228 18.74 -4.37 -1.72
N ALA A 229 19.00 -4.58 -0.45
CA ALA A 229 19.14 -3.55 0.56
C ALA A 229 20.15 -3.95 1.65
N CYS A 230 20.63 -2.98 2.43
CA CYS A 230 21.46 -3.25 3.60
C CYS A 230 20.63 -3.26 4.88
N ALA A 231 21.12 -3.99 5.91
CA ALA A 231 20.43 -4.14 7.18
C ALA A 231 20.27 -2.82 7.94
N LYS A 232 21.28 -1.96 7.92
CA LYS A 232 21.24 -0.68 8.66
C LYS A 232 20.27 0.32 8.04
N CYS A 233 20.11 0.37 6.71
CA CYS A 233 19.11 1.25 6.07
C CYS A 233 17.68 0.77 6.30
N TYR A 234 17.46 -0.52 6.43
CA TYR A 234 16.14 -1.06 6.82
C TYR A 234 15.85 -0.87 8.31
N GLY A 235 16.84 -1.14 9.16
CA GLY A 235 16.73 -0.99 10.62
C GLY A 235 16.23 -2.23 11.32
N SER A 236 15.26 -2.06 12.25
CA SER A 236 14.72 -3.16 13.05
C SER A 236 13.76 -4.04 12.28
N ASN A 237 13.76 -5.33 12.59
CA ASN A 237 12.68 -6.25 12.23
C ASN A 237 11.47 -5.96 13.11
N MET A 238 10.29 -5.79 12.50
CA MET A 238 9.06 -5.39 13.22
C MET A 238 8.53 -6.47 14.15
N ALA A 239 8.82 -7.76 13.88
CA ALA A 239 8.34 -8.86 14.70
C ALA A 239 9.16 -9.05 15.97
N THR A 240 10.49 -8.86 15.90
CA THR A 240 11.41 -9.12 17.01
C THR A 240 11.91 -7.86 17.71
N GLY A 241 11.77 -6.67 17.08
CA GLY A 241 12.34 -5.42 17.55
C GLY A 241 13.87 -5.34 17.47
N GLN A 242 14.55 -6.39 17.00
CA GLN A 242 15.99 -6.46 16.83
C GLN A 242 16.41 -6.01 15.43
N ALA A 243 17.69 -5.77 15.21
CA ALA A 243 18.21 -5.47 13.89
C ALA A 243 17.90 -6.60 12.90
N VAL A 244 17.49 -6.23 11.68
CA VAL A 244 17.18 -7.18 10.62
C VAL A 244 18.42 -8.01 10.24
N GLN A 245 18.22 -9.28 9.94
CA GLN A 245 19.30 -10.18 9.55
C GLN A 245 19.47 -10.22 8.02
N VAL A 246 20.70 -10.51 7.60
CA VAL A 246 20.98 -10.74 6.18
C VAL A 246 20.23 -11.99 5.71
N GLY A 247 19.52 -11.87 4.60
CA GLY A 247 18.71 -12.91 4.01
C GLY A 247 17.21 -12.76 4.23
N GLU A 248 16.75 -11.75 4.98
CA GLU A 248 15.32 -11.47 5.09
C GLU A 248 14.75 -10.86 3.82
N ALA A 249 13.61 -11.38 3.36
CA ALA A 249 12.89 -10.93 2.16
C ALA A 249 11.95 -9.76 2.52
N VAL A 250 12.51 -8.60 2.80
CA VAL A 250 11.77 -7.41 3.26
C VAL A 250 10.78 -6.86 2.24
N GLY A 251 11.02 -7.10 0.95
CA GLY A 251 10.09 -6.68 -0.10
C GLY A 251 8.76 -7.42 -0.04
N ILE A 252 8.77 -8.74 0.17
CA ILE A 252 7.53 -9.53 0.33
C ILE A 252 6.80 -9.13 1.62
N ILE A 253 7.54 -8.96 2.73
CA ILE A 253 6.96 -8.50 3.99
C ILE A 253 6.26 -7.15 3.80
N ALA A 254 6.89 -6.21 3.11
CA ALA A 254 6.30 -4.91 2.81
C ALA A 254 5.00 -5.04 1.98
N ALA A 255 5.02 -5.81 0.90
CA ALA A 255 3.87 -6.02 0.04
C ALA A 255 2.69 -6.67 0.79
N GLN A 256 2.98 -7.66 1.65
CA GLN A 256 1.97 -8.33 2.46
C GLN A 256 1.41 -7.42 3.55
N SER A 257 2.25 -6.62 4.22
CA SER A 257 1.83 -5.69 5.26
C SER A 257 0.95 -4.54 4.73
N ILE A 258 1.15 -4.13 3.47
CA ILE A 258 0.29 -3.16 2.78
C ILE A 258 -1.00 -3.83 2.28
N GLY A 259 -0.91 -5.08 1.80
CA GLY A 259 -2.01 -5.79 1.17
C GLY A 259 -3.01 -6.41 2.14
N GLU A 260 -2.55 -6.90 3.29
CA GLU A 260 -3.41 -7.54 4.30
C GLU A 260 -4.56 -6.63 4.74
N PRO A 261 -4.32 -5.39 5.19
CA PRO A 261 -5.40 -4.51 5.59
C PRO A 261 -6.23 -3.97 4.41
N GLY A 262 -5.81 -4.19 3.17
CA GLY A 262 -6.55 -3.78 1.97
C GLY A 262 -7.98 -4.32 1.92
N THR A 263 -8.21 -5.54 2.38
CA THR A 263 -9.55 -6.12 2.50
C THR A 263 -10.40 -5.39 3.55
N GLN A 264 -9.79 -4.96 4.66
CA GLN A 264 -10.48 -4.18 5.71
C GLN A 264 -10.82 -2.77 5.23
N LEU A 265 -9.95 -2.14 4.45
CA LEU A 265 -10.21 -0.85 3.79
C LEU A 265 -11.46 -0.90 2.91
N THR A 266 -11.72 -2.03 2.25
CA THR A 266 -12.92 -2.19 1.41
C THR A 266 -14.21 -2.28 2.21
N MET A 267 -14.16 -2.82 3.44
CA MET A 267 -15.34 -2.97 4.30
C MET A 267 -15.76 -1.67 4.98
N ARG A 268 -14.80 -0.78 5.32
CA ARG A 268 -15.07 0.41 6.15
C ARG A 268 -15.46 1.67 5.35
N THR A 269 -15.22 1.74 4.05
CA THR A 269 -15.56 2.91 3.21
C THR A 269 -17.05 3.24 3.15
N PHE A 270 -17.93 2.33 3.60
CA PHE A 270 -19.38 2.52 3.63
C PHE A 270 -19.93 3.13 4.91
N HIS A 271 -19.16 3.17 5.99
CA HIS A 271 -19.63 3.61 7.30
C HIS A 271 -19.31 5.07 7.61
N ALA A 272 -18.42 5.68 6.87
CA ALA A 272 -18.17 7.10 6.93
C ALA A 272 -19.22 7.85 6.09
N GLY A 273 -20.44 7.95 6.60
CA GLY A 273 -21.50 8.81 6.08
C GLY A 273 -21.23 10.29 6.32
N GLY A 274 -20.00 10.74 6.13
CA GLY A 274 -19.65 12.14 6.05
C GLY A 274 -20.23 12.73 4.76
N VAL A 275 -20.65 13.97 4.83
CA VAL A 275 -21.07 14.79 3.68
C VAL A 275 -20.09 14.53 2.55
N ALA A 276 -20.58 13.95 1.46
CA ALA A 276 -19.81 13.74 0.25
C ALA A 276 -19.27 15.09 -0.23
N GLY A 277 -18.09 15.43 0.21
CA GLY A 277 -17.27 16.45 -0.42
C GLY A 277 -16.68 15.83 -1.67
N ASP A 278 -17.19 16.32 -2.75
CA ASP A 278 -16.74 16.23 -4.12
C ASP A 278 -15.57 15.29 -4.46
N ASP A 279 -15.85 14.28 -5.29
CA ASP A 279 -14.95 13.55 -6.24
C ASP A 279 -13.57 13.06 -5.74
N ILE A 280 -13.28 13.06 -4.45
CA ILE A 280 -12.02 12.52 -3.93
C ILE A 280 -12.14 11.01 -3.79
N THR A 281 -11.39 10.28 -4.58
CA THR A 281 -11.26 8.82 -4.45
C THR A 281 -10.70 8.49 -3.06
N GLN A 282 -11.46 7.72 -2.26
CA GLN A 282 -11.09 7.35 -0.89
C GLN A 282 -10.85 5.84 -0.78
N GLY A 283 -10.05 5.44 0.22
CA GLY A 283 -9.78 4.04 0.52
C GLY A 283 -8.88 3.35 -0.51
N LEU A 284 -9.12 2.05 -0.77
CA LEU A 284 -8.28 1.23 -1.63
C LEU A 284 -8.09 1.78 -3.05
N PRO A 285 -9.10 2.34 -3.74
CA PRO A 285 -8.91 2.95 -5.06
C PRO A 285 -7.88 4.10 -5.06
N ARG A 286 -7.80 4.87 -3.96
CA ARG A 286 -6.80 5.93 -3.83
C ARG A 286 -5.39 5.37 -3.65
N VAL A 287 -5.24 4.32 -2.87
CA VAL A 287 -3.95 3.62 -2.69
C VAL A 287 -3.48 3.03 -4.03
N GLU A 288 -4.39 2.42 -4.79
CA GLU A 288 -4.09 1.92 -6.14
C GLU A 288 -3.68 3.04 -7.09
N GLU A 289 -4.39 4.17 -7.08
CA GLU A 289 -4.07 5.35 -7.90
C GLU A 289 -2.67 5.89 -7.59
N LEU A 290 -2.30 5.97 -6.31
CA LEU A 290 -0.96 6.39 -5.88
C LEU A 290 0.12 5.42 -6.35
N PHE A 291 -0.02 4.13 -6.09
CA PHE A 291 0.99 3.14 -6.49
C PHE A 291 1.09 2.93 -8.01
N GLU A 292 0.02 3.15 -8.76
CA GLU A 292 0.08 3.15 -10.23
C GLU A 292 0.53 4.50 -10.81
N ALA A 293 0.78 5.50 -9.96
CA ALA A 293 1.15 6.87 -10.37
C ALA A 293 0.19 7.42 -11.45
N ARG A 294 -1.12 7.16 -11.29
CA ARG A 294 -2.13 7.66 -12.22
C ARG A 294 -2.45 9.12 -11.93
N LYS A 295 -2.85 9.85 -12.97
CA LYS A 295 -3.36 11.22 -12.79
C LYS A 295 -4.66 11.16 -11.99
N PRO A 296 -4.76 11.85 -10.85
CA PRO A 296 -5.95 11.83 -10.00
C PRO A 296 -7.16 12.46 -10.69
N LYS A 297 -8.38 12.01 -10.34
CA LYS A 297 -9.62 12.56 -10.88
C LYS A 297 -9.86 13.99 -10.39
N GLY A 298 -9.68 14.25 -9.09
CA GLY A 298 -9.73 15.58 -8.47
C GLY A 298 -8.34 16.20 -8.44
N LEU A 299 -7.82 16.66 -9.58
CA LEU A 299 -6.46 17.20 -9.68
C LEU A 299 -6.35 18.56 -9.02
N ALA A 300 -5.41 18.70 -8.07
CA ALA A 300 -4.98 20.00 -7.58
C ALA A 300 -4.08 20.70 -8.61
N ILE A 301 -4.30 21.97 -8.82
CA ILE A 301 -3.40 22.83 -9.61
C ILE A 301 -2.28 23.26 -8.69
N ILE A 302 -1.03 23.06 -9.11
CA ILE A 302 0.18 23.41 -8.37
C ILE A 302 0.95 24.55 -9.05
N ALA A 303 1.64 25.35 -8.25
CA ALA A 303 2.50 26.42 -8.74
C ALA A 303 3.77 25.85 -9.37
N GLU A 304 4.11 26.22 -10.60
CA GLU A 304 5.34 25.75 -11.25
C GLU A 304 6.58 26.48 -10.75
N PHE A 305 6.45 27.71 -10.28
CA PHE A 305 7.53 28.49 -9.68
C PHE A 305 7.01 29.30 -8.49
N GLY A 306 7.90 29.70 -7.60
CA GLY A 306 7.57 30.51 -6.44
C GLY A 306 7.32 31.96 -6.81
N GLY A 307 6.38 32.60 -6.10
CA GLY A 307 6.08 34.02 -6.32
C GLY A 307 4.90 34.52 -5.50
N GLU A 308 4.55 35.79 -5.74
CA GLU A 308 3.41 36.44 -5.11
C GLU A 308 2.13 36.16 -5.89
N VAL A 309 1.08 35.80 -5.16
CA VAL A 309 -0.24 35.46 -5.71
C VAL A 309 -1.08 36.71 -5.88
N GLN A 310 -1.65 36.88 -7.08
CA GLN A 310 -2.71 37.84 -7.36
C GLN A 310 -3.95 37.11 -7.86
N LEU A 311 -5.08 37.40 -7.28
CA LEU A 311 -6.37 36.80 -7.65
C LEU A 311 -7.13 37.76 -8.57
N LYS A 312 -7.56 37.26 -9.74
CA LYS A 312 -8.46 38.00 -10.63
C LYS A 312 -9.73 37.19 -10.84
N ASP A 313 -10.82 37.66 -10.24
CA ASP A 313 -12.15 37.09 -10.43
C ASP A 313 -12.87 37.78 -11.57
N THR A 314 -13.06 37.05 -12.67
CA THR A 314 -13.87 37.48 -13.81
C THR A 314 -15.19 36.72 -13.75
N LYS A 315 -16.31 37.33 -14.18
CA LYS A 315 -17.69 36.75 -14.11
C LYS A 315 -17.84 35.30 -14.63
N LYS A 316 -16.86 34.78 -15.36
CA LYS A 316 -16.88 33.41 -15.94
C LYS A 316 -15.69 32.54 -15.56
N LYS A 317 -14.60 33.09 -15.02
CA LYS A 317 -13.37 32.35 -14.73
C LYS A 317 -12.64 32.99 -13.55
N ARG A 318 -12.06 32.15 -12.71
CA ARG A 318 -11.09 32.57 -11.70
C ARG A 318 -9.70 32.39 -12.26
N GLU A 319 -8.89 33.43 -12.20
CA GLU A 319 -7.51 33.41 -12.66
C GLU A 319 -6.60 33.71 -11.47
N VAL A 320 -5.63 32.82 -11.23
CA VAL A 320 -4.55 33.02 -10.25
C VAL A 320 -3.31 33.38 -11.03
N ILE A 321 -2.78 34.55 -10.76
CA ILE A 321 -1.56 35.05 -11.39
C ILE A 321 -0.45 34.94 -10.34
N ILE A 322 0.62 34.23 -10.69
CA ILE A 322 1.82 34.14 -9.87
C ILE A 322 2.91 34.96 -10.55
N THR A 323 3.48 35.89 -9.80
CA THR A 323 4.58 36.75 -10.27
C THR A 323 5.83 36.45 -9.45
N ASN A 324 6.87 35.97 -10.09
CA ASN A 324 8.17 35.82 -9.47
C ASN A 324 8.85 37.18 -9.37
N ARG A 325 9.24 37.60 -8.16
CA ARG A 325 9.92 38.87 -7.93
C ARG A 325 11.38 38.90 -8.41
N GLU A 326 12.02 37.71 -8.50
CA GLU A 326 13.43 37.61 -8.86
C GLU A 326 13.65 37.56 -10.38
N THR A 327 12.86 36.73 -11.08
CA THR A 327 13.01 36.53 -12.55
C THR A 327 12.06 37.40 -13.35
N GLY A 328 10.99 37.95 -12.73
CA GLY A 328 9.96 38.74 -13.42
C GLY A 328 8.98 37.91 -14.24
N ASP A 329 9.07 36.59 -14.14
CA ASP A 329 8.16 35.68 -14.85
C ASP A 329 6.74 35.74 -14.25
N VAL A 330 5.75 35.80 -15.14
CA VAL A 330 4.34 35.83 -14.77
C VAL A 330 3.60 34.68 -15.43
N LYS A 331 2.94 33.85 -14.63
CA LYS A 331 2.10 32.77 -15.14
C LYS A 331 0.69 32.85 -14.59
N THR A 332 -0.28 32.70 -15.49
CA THR A 332 -1.70 32.73 -15.16
C THR A 332 -2.27 31.33 -15.18
N TYR A 333 -2.86 30.93 -14.06
CA TYR A 333 -3.55 29.65 -13.91
C TYR A 333 -5.06 29.87 -13.95
N LEU A 334 -5.72 29.15 -14.85
CA LEU A 334 -7.18 29.16 -14.98
C LEU A 334 -7.80 28.12 -14.04
N ILE A 335 -8.59 28.57 -13.07
CA ILE A 335 -9.24 27.70 -12.11
C ILE A 335 -10.70 27.48 -12.48
N PRO A 336 -11.17 26.21 -12.61
CA PRO A 336 -12.55 25.89 -12.86
C PRO A 336 -13.48 26.44 -11.77
N TYR A 337 -14.65 26.90 -12.16
CA TYR A 337 -15.70 27.31 -11.22
C TYR A 337 -16.15 26.10 -10.39
N GLY A 338 -16.06 26.20 -9.07
CA GLY A 338 -16.36 25.09 -8.16
C GLY A 338 -15.15 24.54 -7.41
N SER A 339 -13.92 24.74 -7.93
CA SER A 339 -12.71 24.37 -7.17
C SER A 339 -12.49 25.37 -6.03
N ARG A 340 -12.22 24.85 -4.83
CA ARG A 340 -11.87 25.67 -3.67
C ARG A 340 -10.41 26.09 -3.77
N LEU A 341 -10.17 27.39 -3.53
CA LEU A 341 -8.83 27.96 -3.44
C LEU A 341 -8.24 27.69 -2.06
N LYS A 342 -6.98 27.26 -2.03
CA LYS A 342 -6.19 27.08 -0.81
C LYS A 342 -5.33 28.30 -0.50
N VAL A 343 -5.17 29.19 -1.48
CA VAL A 343 -4.30 30.38 -1.43
C VAL A 343 -5.09 31.67 -1.25
N GLN A 344 -4.47 32.64 -0.58
CA GLN A 344 -4.99 33.99 -0.36
C GLN A 344 -4.26 35.01 -1.22
N GLU A 345 -4.91 36.15 -1.47
CA GLU A 345 -4.30 37.24 -2.22
C GLU A 345 -3.10 37.84 -1.47
N GLY A 346 -1.98 38.04 -2.17
CA GLY A 346 -0.72 38.54 -1.60
C GLY A 346 0.11 37.49 -0.86
N GLN A 347 -0.29 36.22 -0.84
CA GLN A 347 0.50 35.14 -0.26
C GLN A 347 1.73 34.86 -1.11
N ILE A 348 2.88 34.64 -0.47
CA ILE A 348 4.10 34.18 -1.13
C ILE A 348 4.06 32.65 -1.15
N LEU A 349 4.15 32.07 -2.33
CA LEU A 349 4.16 30.64 -2.54
C LEU A 349 5.55 30.16 -2.95
N GLU A 350 5.86 28.93 -2.61
CA GLU A 350 7.00 28.20 -3.14
C GLU A 350 6.61 27.38 -4.39
N ALA A 351 7.62 27.03 -5.20
CA ALA A 351 7.39 26.15 -6.33
C ALA A 351 6.80 24.80 -5.85
N GLY A 352 5.68 24.37 -6.46
CA GLY A 352 4.98 23.12 -6.14
C GLY A 352 3.96 23.22 -5.02
N ASP A 353 3.62 24.42 -4.54
CA ASP A 353 2.52 24.59 -3.59
C ASP A 353 1.16 24.48 -4.28
N GLU A 354 0.17 24.00 -3.54
CA GLU A 354 -1.18 23.76 -4.04
C GLU A 354 -1.97 25.07 -4.14
N LEU A 355 -2.50 25.37 -5.32
CA LEU A 355 -3.39 26.52 -5.56
C LEU A 355 -4.84 26.18 -5.25
N THR A 356 -5.24 24.93 -5.50
CA THR A 356 -6.60 24.44 -5.28
C THR A 356 -6.59 23.21 -4.38
N GLU A 357 -7.68 22.99 -3.66
CA GLU A 357 -7.91 21.74 -2.94
C GLU A 357 -7.99 20.57 -3.93
N GLY A 358 -7.34 19.45 -3.62
CA GLY A 358 -7.37 18.24 -4.43
C GLY A 358 -6.13 17.38 -4.25
N SER A 359 -6.00 16.36 -5.06
CA SER A 359 -4.86 15.45 -5.06
C SER A 359 -3.81 15.91 -6.07
N ILE A 360 -2.54 15.92 -5.67
CA ILE A 360 -1.43 16.30 -6.56
C ILE A 360 -1.10 15.14 -7.50
N ASN A 361 -0.73 15.47 -8.75
CA ASN A 361 -0.16 14.49 -9.67
C ASN A 361 1.31 14.24 -9.31
N PRO A 362 1.70 13.00 -8.95
CA PRO A 362 3.09 12.71 -8.57
C PRO A 362 4.13 13.05 -9.64
N HIS A 363 3.77 12.94 -10.92
CA HIS A 363 4.68 13.28 -12.03
C HIS A 363 4.99 14.78 -12.12
N ASP A 364 3.99 15.63 -11.87
CA ASP A 364 4.19 17.09 -11.89
C ASP A 364 5.01 17.51 -10.67
N LEU A 365 4.76 16.88 -9.51
CA LEU A 365 5.55 17.12 -8.31
C LEU A 365 7.02 16.72 -8.49
N LEU A 366 7.28 15.57 -9.17
CA LEU A 366 8.64 15.13 -9.48
C LEU A 366 9.40 16.16 -10.34
N ARG A 367 8.72 16.71 -11.34
CA ARG A 367 9.30 17.70 -12.25
C ARG A 367 9.62 19.03 -11.54
N ILE A 368 8.77 19.45 -10.56
CA ILE A 368 8.88 20.78 -9.94
C ILE A 368 9.73 20.75 -8.66
N LYS A 369 9.41 19.87 -7.71
CA LYS A 369 10.09 19.79 -6.40
C LYS A 369 11.16 18.69 -6.31
N GLY A 370 11.22 17.80 -7.29
CA GLY A 370 12.20 16.72 -7.35
C GLY A 370 11.82 15.47 -6.55
N ILE A 371 12.78 14.54 -6.42
CA ILE A 371 12.58 13.18 -5.92
C ILE A 371 12.10 13.17 -4.46
N ARG A 372 12.70 14.00 -3.60
CA ARG A 372 12.41 14.03 -2.16
C ARG A 372 10.94 14.36 -1.86
N ALA A 373 10.47 15.42 -2.49
CA ALA A 373 9.08 15.86 -2.30
C ALA A 373 8.07 14.78 -2.73
N VAL A 374 8.37 14.04 -3.79
CA VAL A 374 7.52 12.92 -4.23
C VAL A 374 7.55 11.77 -3.23
N GLN A 375 8.72 11.43 -2.70
CA GLN A 375 8.85 10.38 -1.69
C GLN A 375 8.00 10.71 -0.45
N ASP A 376 8.15 11.92 0.09
CA ASP A 376 7.40 12.37 1.26
C ASP A 376 5.89 12.46 0.98
N TYR A 377 5.51 12.96 -0.19
CA TYR A 377 4.12 13.02 -0.62
C TYR A 377 3.48 11.63 -0.69
N MET A 378 4.17 10.66 -1.33
CA MET A 378 3.67 9.30 -1.47
C MET A 378 3.48 8.60 -0.12
N ILE A 379 4.47 8.72 0.78
CA ILE A 379 4.39 8.12 2.11
C ILE A 379 3.24 8.75 2.90
N ARG A 380 3.16 10.08 2.93
CA ARG A 380 2.13 10.82 3.65
C ARG A 380 0.73 10.48 3.18
N GLU A 381 0.49 10.46 1.87
CA GLU A 381 -0.84 10.17 1.31
C GLU A 381 -1.26 8.70 1.55
N VAL A 382 -0.34 7.75 1.41
CA VAL A 382 -0.63 6.34 1.73
C VAL A 382 -0.95 6.18 3.21
N GLN A 383 -0.11 6.74 4.10
CA GLN A 383 -0.33 6.71 5.55
C GLN A 383 -1.68 7.35 5.93
N ARG A 384 -1.99 8.50 5.33
CA ARG A 384 -3.28 9.18 5.55
C ARG A 384 -4.47 8.26 5.26
N VAL A 385 -4.45 7.55 4.13
CA VAL A 385 -5.54 6.63 3.76
C VAL A 385 -5.70 5.50 4.77
N TYR A 386 -4.59 4.90 5.22
CA TYR A 386 -4.62 3.80 6.18
C TYR A 386 -4.99 4.25 7.59
N ARG A 387 -4.42 5.37 8.08
CA ARG A 387 -4.70 5.92 9.40
C ARG A 387 -6.15 6.39 9.56
N LEU A 388 -6.76 6.99 8.54
CA LEU A 388 -8.19 7.33 8.52
C LEU A 388 -9.09 6.11 8.72
N GLN A 389 -8.61 4.91 8.39
CA GLN A 389 -9.31 3.65 8.61
C GLN A 389 -8.92 2.95 9.93
N GLY A 390 -8.05 3.59 10.74
CA GLY A 390 -7.54 3.04 11.99
C GLY A 390 -6.61 1.85 11.81
N VAL A 391 -5.86 1.83 10.72
CA VAL A 391 -4.85 0.82 10.42
C VAL A 391 -3.47 1.46 10.47
N ASP A 392 -2.58 0.91 11.28
CA ASP A 392 -1.22 1.37 11.43
C ASP A 392 -0.26 0.52 10.58
N ILE A 393 0.41 1.16 9.64
CA ILE A 393 1.45 0.55 8.79
C ILE A 393 2.74 1.32 8.99
N ASN A 394 3.86 0.62 9.18
CA ASN A 394 5.15 1.31 9.30
C ASN A 394 5.62 1.87 7.96
N ASP A 395 6.18 3.09 7.98
CA ASP A 395 6.70 3.80 6.79
C ASP A 395 7.68 2.97 5.97
N LYS A 396 8.46 2.08 6.61
CA LYS A 396 9.43 1.20 5.93
C LYS A 396 8.81 0.43 4.77
N HIS A 397 7.58 -0.06 4.95
CA HIS A 397 6.89 -0.86 3.93
C HIS A 397 6.52 -0.02 2.72
N VAL A 398 6.08 1.22 2.94
CA VAL A 398 5.75 2.16 1.87
C VAL A 398 7.04 2.61 1.16
N GLU A 399 8.11 2.92 1.92
CA GLU A 399 9.42 3.30 1.37
C GLU A 399 10.00 2.24 0.43
N VAL A 400 9.84 0.95 0.77
CA VAL A 400 10.26 -0.17 -0.08
C VAL A 400 9.59 -0.10 -1.46
N ILE A 401 8.30 0.13 -1.50
CA ILE A 401 7.55 0.20 -2.77
C ILE A 401 7.90 1.47 -3.54
N VAL A 402 7.95 2.63 -2.87
CA VAL A 402 8.30 3.92 -3.49
C VAL A 402 9.72 3.87 -4.09
N ARG A 403 10.68 3.24 -3.40
CA ARG A 403 12.02 3.00 -3.95
C ARG A 403 11.99 2.24 -5.27
N GLN A 404 11.17 1.19 -5.37
CA GLN A 404 11.04 0.42 -6.60
C GLN A 404 10.36 1.21 -7.73
N MET A 405 9.45 2.12 -7.41
CA MET A 405 8.81 3.00 -8.39
C MET A 405 9.77 4.06 -8.96
N LEU A 406 10.75 4.48 -8.17
CA LEU A 406 11.76 5.49 -8.54
C LEU A 406 13.12 4.90 -8.96
N LYS A 407 13.20 3.58 -9.12
CA LYS A 407 14.45 2.86 -9.42
C LYS A 407 15.03 3.16 -10.82
N LYS A 408 14.19 3.62 -11.76
CA LYS A 408 14.56 3.79 -13.16
C LYS A 408 14.69 5.26 -13.55
N VAL A 409 15.67 5.51 -14.41
CA VAL A 409 15.87 6.79 -15.11
C VAL A 409 15.78 6.58 -16.61
N ARG A 410 15.40 7.61 -17.33
CA ARG A 410 15.37 7.65 -18.79
C ARG A 410 16.55 8.44 -19.29
N ILE A 411 17.37 7.82 -20.13
CA ILE A 411 18.53 8.48 -20.75
C ILE A 411 18.04 9.55 -21.75
N GLU A 412 18.49 10.77 -21.60
CA GLU A 412 18.31 11.83 -22.59
C GLU A 412 19.45 11.83 -23.59
N ASP A 413 20.68 11.90 -23.09
CA ASP A 413 21.91 11.83 -23.88
C ASP A 413 22.80 10.71 -23.32
N GLY A 414 23.21 9.80 -24.18
CA GLY A 414 24.03 8.64 -23.79
C GLY A 414 25.52 8.98 -23.61
N GLY A 415 26.02 10.12 -24.12
CA GLY A 415 27.46 10.43 -24.14
C GLY A 415 28.26 9.23 -24.68
N ASP A 416 29.40 8.96 -24.04
CA ASP A 416 30.31 7.86 -24.40
C ASP A 416 29.96 6.53 -23.65
N THR A 417 28.87 6.47 -22.88
CA THR A 417 28.52 5.31 -22.06
C THR A 417 27.95 4.11 -22.86
N GLY A 418 27.60 4.33 -24.14
CA GLY A 418 27.01 3.33 -25.02
C GLY A 418 25.50 3.10 -24.78
N TYR A 419 24.86 3.88 -23.92
CA TYR A 419 23.41 3.85 -23.77
C TYR A 419 22.72 4.61 -24.91
N LEU A 420 21.58 4.08 -25.34
CA LEU A 420 20.77 4.75 -26.37
C LEU A 420 19.86 5.80 -25.73
N PRO A 421 19.65 6.97 -26.38
CA PRO A 421 18.66 7.94 -25.95
C PRO A 421 17.26 7.30 -25.83
N GLY A 422 16.54 7.63 -24.75
CA GLY A 422 15.23 7.04 -24.43
C GLY A 422 15.29 5.67 -23.75
N ALA A 423 16.46 5.06 -23.54
CA ALA A 423 16.59 3.82 -22.79
C ALA A 423 16.27 4.02 -21.30
N MET A 424 15.68 3.01 -20.68
CA MET A 424 15.42 3.00 -19.22
C MET A 424 16.51 2.17 -18.52
N VAL A 425 17.24 2.80 -17.61
CA VAL A 425 18.36 2.19 -16.88
C VAL A 425 18.14 2.36 -15.37
N ASP A 426 18.72 1.49 -14.55
CA ASP A 426 18.69 1.63 -13.09
C ASP A 426 19.59 2.78 -12.64
N VAL A 427 19.12 3.62 -11.72
CA VAL A 427 19.84 4.80 -11.19
C VAL A 427 21.24 4.42 -10.71
N LEU A 428 21.35 3.40 -9.86
CA LEU A 428 22.63 2.96 -9.30
C LEU A 428 23.59 2.36 -10.35
N GLU A 429 23.06 1.75 -11.39
CA GLU A 429 23.85 1.24 -12.50
C GLU A 429 24.40 2.39 -13.35
N LEU A 430 23.57 3.40 -13.61
CA LEU A 430 23.98 4.60 -14.32
C LEU A 430 25.05 5.38 -13.54
N GLU A 431 24.86 5.57 -12.23
CA GLU A 431 25.85 6.26 -11.38
C GLU A 431 27.21 5.55 -11.40
N LYS A 432 27.21 4.21 -11.31
CA LYS A 432 28.45 3.44 -11.41
C LYS A 432 29.12 3.61 -12.77
N ARG A 433 28.32 3.55 -13.84
CA ARG A 433 28.83 3.69 -15.20
C ARG A 433 29.35 5.09 -15.45
N ASN A 434 28.67 6.12 -14.96
CA ASN A 434 29.13 7.51 -15.07
C ASN A 434 30.45 7.73 -14.30
N LYS A 435 30.59 7.18 -13.08
CA LYS A 435 31.85 7.22 -12.33
C LYS A 435 33.02 6.58 -13.11
N GLU A 436 32.77 5.39 -13.71
CA GLU A 436 33.79 4.73 -14.57
C GLU A 436 34.20 5.59 -15.78
N MET A 437 33.23 6.32 -16.37
CA MET A 437 33.52 7.23 -17.50
C MET A 437 34.25 8.48 -17.04
N GLU A 438 33.89 9.06 -15.89
CA GLU A 438 34.61 10.21 -15.30
C GLU A 438 36.07 9.87 -14.98
N GLU A 439 36.33 8.67 -14.43
CA GLU A 439 37.70 8.18 -14.18
C GLU A 439 38.51 8.03 -15.47
N GLN A 440 37.84 7.74 -16.59
CA GLN A 440 38.46 7.64 -17.92
C GLN A 440 38.53 9.00 -18.67
N GLY A 441 37.92 10.06 -18.10
CA GLY A 441 37.87 11.38 -18.72
C GLY A 441 36.94 11.48 -19.95
N LEU A 442 35.94 10.58 -20.03
CA LEU A 442 34.95 10.52 -21.11
C LEU A 442 33.67 11.25 -20.72
N GLN A 443 32.77 11.50 -21.69
CA GLN A 443 31.49 12.16 -21.44
C GLN A 443 30.51 11.20 -20.73
N THR A 444 29.93 11.70 -19.65
CA THR A 444 28.89 10.99 -18.87
C THR A 444 27.54 11.06 -19.55
N ALA A 445 26.68 10.06 -19.27
CA ALA A 445 25.28 10.09 -19.72
C ALA A 445 24.42 11.01 -18.85
N ILE A 446 23.55 11.78 -19.52
CA ILE A 446 22.53 12.63 -18.89
C ILE A 446 21.21 11.88 -18.90
N ALA A 447 20.52 11.85 -17.77
CA ALA A 447 19.26 11.13 -17.63
C ALA A 447 18.27 11.88 -16.76
N ASP A 448 17.01 11.77 -17.14
CA ASP A 448 15.86 12.28 -16.36
C ASP A 448 15.34 11.23 -15.40
N GLN A 449 15.05 11.64 -14.16
CA GLN A 449 14.37 10.80 -13.20
C GLN A 449 12.92 10.61 -13.61
N ILE A 450 12.49 9.36 -13.71
CA ILE A 450 11.09 9.01 -13.98
C ILE A 450 10.48 8.25 -12.82
N MET A 451 9.17 8.41 -12.64
CA MET A 451 8.37 7.62 -11.73
C MET A 451 7.54 6.62 -12.54
N LEU A 452 7.66 5.35 -12.20
CA LEU A 452 6.89 4.29 -12.83
C LEU A 452 5.81 3.78 -11.87
N GLY A 453 4.59 3.60 -12.37
CA GLY A 453 3.59 2.83 -11.63
C GLY A 453 4.04 1.39 -11.45
N ILE A 454 3.53 0.70 -10.40
CA ILE A 454 3.95 -0.67 -10.07
C ILE A 454 3.87 -1.62 -11.27
N THR A 455 2.78 -1.58 -12.04
CA THR A 455 2.60 -2.44 -13.24
C THR A 455 3.66 -2.18 -14.31
N LYS A 456 4.00 -0.91 -14.57
CA LYS A 456 5.05 -0.54 -15.54
C LYS A 456 6.45 -0.86 -15.01
N SER A 457 6.67 -0.72 -13.71
CA SER A 457 7.94 -1.08 -13.08
C SER A 457 8.23 -2.58 -13.21
N ILE A 458 7.22 -3.44 -13.07
CA ILE A 458 7.36 -4.89 -13.29
C ILE A 458 7.76 -5.20 -14.73
N SER A 459 7.07 -4.60 -15.71
CA SER A 459 7.36 -4.87 -17.14
C SER A 459 8.71 -4.31 -17.60
N GLY A 460 9.22 -3.26 -16.95
CA GLY A 460 10.52 -2.66 -17.22
C GLY A 460 11.70 -3.32 -16.51
N ASN A 461 11.47 -4.28 -15.63
CA ASN A 461 12.53 -4.94 -14.85
C ASN A 461 13.40 -5.89 -15.70
N ARG A 462 14.60 -6.18 -15.19
CA ARG A 462 15.56 -7.17 -15.73
C ARG A 462 15.00 -8.58 -15.78
N PHE A 463 13.95 -8.87 -15.03
CA PHE A 463 13.43 -10.21 -14.77
C PHE A 463 12.44 -10.62 -15.85
N LEU A 464 12.92 -11.44 -16.79
CA LEU A 464 12.17 -11.94 -17.94
C LEU A 464 11.00 -12.82 -17.54
N LEU A 465 11.25 -13.72 -16.58
CA LEU A 465 10.27 -14.71 -16.15
C LEU A 465 9.08 -14.07 -15.42
N ILE A 466 9.27 -12.97 -14.68
CA ILE A 466 8.19 -12.30 -13.96
C ILE A 466 7.32 -11.46 -14.86
N SER A 467 7.94 -10.68 -15.72
CA SER A 467 7.20 -9.86 -16.68
C SER A 467 6.37 -10.70 -17.65
N SER A 468 6.74 -11.96 -17.86
CA SER A 468 5.97 -12.90 -18.70
C SER A 468 4.67 -13.41 -18.06
N PHE A 469 4.41 -13.21 -16.77
CA PHE A 469 3.16 -13.61 -16.10
C PHE A 469 2.08 -12.50 -16.06
N LEU A 470 2.36 -11.35 -16.66
CA LEU A 470 1.40 -10.27 -16.87
C LEU A 470 0.58 -10.50 -18.16
N PRO A 471 -0.52 -9.74 -18.38
CA PRO A 471 -1.37 -9.90 -19.57
C PRO A 471 -0.67 -9.80 -20.92
N GLU A 472 0.54 -9.22 -20.99
CA GLU A 472 1.33 -9.02 -22.20
C GLU A 472 2.48 -10.04 -22.36
N THR A 473 2.31 -11.27 -21.92
CA THR A 473 3.33 -12.35 -21.89
C THR A 473 4.09 -12.52 -23.21
N THR A 474 3.36 -12.61 -24.31
CA THR A 474 3.94 -12.83 -25.65
C THR A 474 4.82 -11.67 -26.08
N LYS A 475 4.39 -10.43 -25.85
CA LYS A 475 5.13 -9.20 -26.20
C LYS A 475 6.45 -9.12 -25.44
N VAL A 476 6.41 -9.35 -24.12
CA VAL A 476 7.59 -9.28 -23.26
C VAL A 476 8.62 -10.37 -23.63
N LEU A 477 8.17 -11.61 -23.87
CA LEU A 477 9.05 -12.69 -24.30
C LEU A 477 9.67 -12.43 -25.68
N THR A 478 8.89 -11.90 -26.61
CA THR A 478 9.38 -11.53 -27.95
C THR A 478 10.43 -10.43 -27.87
N ASP A 479 10.15 -9.35 -27.12
CA ASP A 479 11.11 -8.25 -26.92
C ASP A 479 12.39 -8.72 -26.24
N ALA A 480 12.28 -9.64 -25.31
CA ALA A 480 13.41 -10.20 -24.60
C ALA A 480 14.28 -11.09 -25.51
N ALA A 481 13.65 -11.92 -26.33
CA ALA A 481 14.34 -12.77 -27.30
C ALA A 481 15.08 -11.93 -28.35
N ILE A 482 14.43 -10.87 -28.88
CA ILE A 482 15.05 -9.95 -29.85
C ILE A 482 16.25 -9.22 -29.26
N LYS A 483 16.14 -8.78 -27.98
CA LYS A 483 17.20 -8.03 -27.29
C LYS A 483 18.27 -8.93 -26.65
N GLY A 484 18.15 -10.24 -26.71
CA GLY A 484 19.09 -11.17 -26.08
C GLY A 484 19.25 -10.97 -24.56
N LYS A 485 18.17 -10.63 -23.84
CA LYS A 485 18.24 -10.35 -22.41
C LYS A 485 18.62 -11.59 -21.60
N ILE A 486 19.48 -11.39 -20.60
CA ILE A 486 19.90 -12.44 -19.65
C ILE A 486 19.22 -12.14 -18.30
N ASP A 487 18.55 -13.15 -17.71
CA ASP A 487 17.97 -13.07 -16.38
C ASP A 487 18.98 -13.56 -15.33
N PRO A 488 19.43 -12.70 -14.41
CA PRO A 488 20.45 -13.08 -13.43
C PRO A 488 19.91 -13.92 -12.25
N LEU A 489 18.62 -14.27 -12.22
CA LEU A 489 17.95 -15.09 -11.20
C LEU A 489 18.13 -14.56 -9.76
N ILE A 490 18.04 -13.26 -9.59
CA ILE A 490 18.28 -12.58 -8.31
C ILE A 490 17.04 -12.60 -7.42
N GLY A 491 15.85 -12.59 -8.01
CA GLY A 491 14.58 -12.55 -7.29
C GLY A 491 14.15 -13.89 -6.71
N LEU A 492 13.07 -13.88 -5.94
CA LEU A 492 12.54 -15.09 -5.31
C LEU A 492 11.71 -15.92 -6.30
N LYS A 493 10.82 -15.25 -7.04
CA LYS A 493 9.84 -15.91 -7.92
C LYS A 493 10.49 -16.68 -9.07
N GLU A 494 11.55 -16.15 -9.67
CA GLU A 494 12.30 -16.81 -10.75
C GLU A 494 12.90 -18.13 -10.27
N ASN A 495 13.52 -18.11 -9.08
CA ASN A 495 14.12 -19.30 -8.50
C ASN A 495 13.07 -20.36 -8.15
N VAL A 496 11.91 -19.93 -7.61
CA VAL A 496 10.77 -20.82 -7.31
C VAL A 496 10.24 -21.47 -8.58
N LEU A 497 10.07 -20.70 -9.67
CA LEU A 497 9.58 -21.21 -10.95
C LEU A 497 10.52 -22.26 -11.58
N LEU A 498 11.83 -22.09 -11.38
CA LEU A 498 12.84 -23.02 -11.87
C LEU A 498 13.11 -24.19 -10.91
N GLY A 499 12.40 -24.26 -9.77
CA GLY A 499 12.66 -25.29 -8.75
C GLY A 499 13.99 -25.14 -8.02
N LYS A 500 14.64 -23.96 -8.07
CA LYS A 500 15.89 -23.68 -7.36
C LYS A 500 15.61 -23.14 -5.96
N LEU A 501 16.59 -23.27 -5.05
CA LEU A 501 16.50 -22.65 -3.74
C LEU A 501 16.45 -21.11 -3.87
N ILE A 502 15.57 -20.48 -3.09
CA ILE A 502 15.43 -19.02 -3.07
C ILE A 502 16.70 -18.36 -2.51
N PRO A 503 17.09 -17.18 -3.00
CA PRO A 503 18.25 -16.45 -2.50
C PRO A 503 17.97 -15.69 -1.18
N ALA A 504 17.15 -16.26 -0.30
CA ALA A 504 16.75 -15.70 0.98
C ALA A 504 16.69 -16.78 2.07
N GLY A 505 16.76 -16.41 3.34
CA GLY A 505 16.68 -17.33 4.46
C GLY A 505 17.73 -18.44 4.38
N THR A 506 17.32 -19.68 4.55
CA THR A 506 18.20 -20.85 4.51
C THR A 506 18.73 -21.20 3.11
N GLY A 507 18.17 -20.62 2.04
CA GLY A 507 18.65 -20.78 0.68
C GLY A 507 19.91 -19.98 0.34
N LEU A 508 20.40 -19.12 1.23
CA LEU A 508 21.64 -18.38 1.04
C LEU A 508 22.86 -19.29 0.94
N LYS A 509 23.83 -18.91 0.11
CA LYS A 509 25.08 -19.65 -0.08
C LYS A 509 25.83 -19.93 1.24
N LYS A 510 25.71 -19.01 2.21
CA LYS A 510 26.28 -19.14 3.57
C LYS A 510 25.84 -20.43 4.25
N TYR A 511 24.55 -20.79 4.12
CA TYR A 511 24.01 -21.97 4.80
C TYR A 511 24.31 -23.28 4.04
N ARG A 512 24.58 -23.22 2.74
CA ARG A 512 24.96 -24.40 1.95
C ARG A 512 26.34 -24.94 2.32
N ASN A 513 27.23 -24.07 2.76
CA ASN A 513 28.62 -24.42 3.11
C ASN A 513 28.82 -24.63 4.62
N LEU A 514 27.73 -24.74 5.39
CA LEU A 514 27.78 -25.02 6.81
C LEU A 514 28.01 -26.52 7.04
N HIS A 515 29.19 -26.88 7.52
CA HIS A 515 29.46 -28.20 8.03
C HIS A 515 29.17 -28.21 9.54
N LEU A 516 28.24 -29.06 9.96
CA LEU A 516 27.91 -29.25 11.37
C LEU A 516 28.90 -30.23 11.97
N ASP A 517 29.82 -29.73 12.81
CA ASP A 517 30.63 -30.57 13.64
C ASP A 517 29.84 -30.91 14.92
N THR A 518 29.30 -32.11 15.01
CA THR A 518 28.43 -32.54 16.10
C THR A 518 29.22 -32.92 17.36
N GLY A 519 30.57 -32.92 17.33
CA GLY A 519 31.44 -33.31 18.45
C GLY A 519 31.18 -34.72 19.00
N LYS A 520 30.22 -35.46 18.44
CA LYS A 520 29.97 -36.87 18.74
C LYS A 520 30.58 -37.72 17.66
N VAL A 521 31.36 -38.67 18.04
CA VAL A 521 31.87 -39.71 17.14
C VAL A 521 30.66 -40.37 16.49
N VAL A 522 30.31 -39.92 15.30
CA VAL A 522 29.45 -40.69 14.42
C VAL A 522 30.30 -41.89 14.02
N ASN A 523 29.97 -43.09 14.53
CA ASN A 523 30.52 -44.31 13.99
C ASN A 523 30.47 -44.20 12.47
N LYS A 524 31.65 -44.32 11.83
CA LYS A 524 31.72 -44.36 10.38
C LYS A 524 30.69 -45.37 9.90
N ILE A 525 29.61 -44.88 9.34
CA ILE A 525 28.82 -45.69 8.43
C ILE A 525 29.81 -45.91 7.30
N GLU A 526 30.25 -47.17 7.14
CA GLU A 526 31.06 -47.62 6.05
C GLU A 526 30.51 -46.95 4.79
N GLU A 527 31.38 -46.31 4.03
CA GLU A 527 31.07 -45.78 2.71
C GLU A 527 30.37 -46.91 1.97
N ALA A 528 29.06 -46.81 1.84
CA ALA A 528 28.34 -47.66 0.90
C ALA A 528 28.89 -47.26 -0.46
N ASP A 529 29.47 -48.24 -1.13
CA ASP A 529 30.02 -48.16 -2.46
C ASP A 529 29.19 -47.21 -3.34
N GLU A 530 29.88 -46.37 -4.11
CA GLU A 530 29.29 -45.64 -5.22
C GLU A 530 28.38 -46.58 -6.00
N PHE A 531 27.09 -46.41 -5.83
CA PHE A 531 26.14 -47.07 -6.71
C PHE A 531 26.35 -46.48 -8.10
N ASP A 532 27.01 -47.26 -8.94
CA ASP A 532 27.00 -47.07 -10.38
C ASP A 532 25.53 -47.17 -10.84
N TYR A 533 24.89 -46.02 -11.02
CA TYR A 533 23.56 -45.95 -11.58
C TYR A 533 23.63 -46.24 -13.06
N ASP A 534 23.56 -47.51 -13.41
CA ASP A 534 23.30 -47.92 -14.77
C ASP A 534 21.95 -47.38 -15.23
N ALA A 535 21.95 -46.57 -16.28
CA ALA A 535 20.75 -45.97 -16.87
C ALA A 535 19.66 -46.98 -17.24
N ALA A 536 20.04 -48.25 -17.42
CA ALA A 536 19.15 -49.36 -17.68
C ALA A 536 18.27 -49.76 -16.48
N SER A 537 18.78 -49.64 -15.23
CA SER A 537 18.01 -49.96 -14.03
C SER A 537 16.95 -48.88 -13.71
N MET A 538 17.21 -47.61 -14.06
CA MET A 538 16.23 -46.53 -13.89
C MET A 538 15.05 -46.65 -14.88
N GLU A 539 15.26 -47.20 -16.07
CA GLU A 539 14.15 -47.42 -17.01
C GLU A 539 13.26 -48.60 -16.57
N GLU A 540 13.83 -49.58 -15.90
CA GLU A 540 13.09 -50.72 -15.36
C GLU A 540 12.28 -50.32 -14.11
N GLU A 541 12.87 -49.57 -13.16
CA GLU A 541 12.13 -49.01 -11.99
C GLU A 541 11.02 -48.02 -12.39
N MET A 542 11.23 -47.19 -13.43
CA MET A 542 10.18 -46.31 -13.94
C MET A 542 9.06 -47.07 -14.67
N ARG A 543 9.35 -48.26 -15.24
CA ARG A 543 8.32 -49.14 -15.81
C ARG A 543 7.52 -49.83 -14.71
N ASP A 544 8.16 -50.27 -13.65
CA ASP A 544 7.49 -50.93 -12.54
C ASP A 544 6.65 -49.94 -11.72
N GLN A 545 7.13 -48.71 -11.47
CA GLN A 545 6.33 -47.65 -10.86
C GLN A 545 5.11 -47.25 -11.71
N LYS A 546 5.24 -47.15 -13.02
CA LYS A 546 4.09 -46.91 -13.90
C LYS A 546 3.09 -48.05 -13.91
N SER A 547 3.52 -49.31 -13.71
CA SER A 547 2.63 -50.44 -13.59
C SER A 547 1.94 -50.52 -12.23
N GLU A 548 2.62 -50.11 -11.16
CA GLU A 548 2.02 -50.00 -9.80
C GLU A 548 1.04 -48.84 -9.69
N ASP A 549 1.35 -47.65 -10.28
CA ASP A 549 0.42 -46.53 -10.33
C ASP A 549 -0.83 -46.83 -11.16
N ALA A 550 -0.69 -47.58 -12.28
CA ALA A 550 -1.82 -48.05 -13.06
C ALA A 550 -2.67 -49.09 -12.30
N ALA A 551 -2.04 -49.96 -11.52
CA ALA A 551 -2.74 -50.92 -10.67
C ALA A 551 -3.43 -50.24 -9.50
N MET A 552 -2.81 -49.22 -8.87
CA MET A 552 -3.44 -48.38 -7.84
C MET A 552 -4.62 -47.57 -8.37
N MET A 553 -4.56 -47.07 -9.59
CA MET A 553 -5.69 -46.38 -10.22
C MET A 553 -6.86 -47.33 -10.48
N MET A 554 -6.59 -48.53 -10.99
CA MET A 554 -7.64 -49.55 -11.19
C MET A 554 -8.26 -50.04 -9.87
N ASP A 555 -7.47 -50.13 -8.79
CA ASP A 555 -7.98 -50.52 -7.47
C ASP A 555 -8.77 -49.38 -6.81
N SER A 556 -8.43 -48.10 -7.09
CA SER A 556 -9.21 -46.93 -6.66
C SER A 556 -10.54 -46.82 -7.40
N GLU A 557 -10.61 -47.13 -8.69
CA GLU A 557 -11.87 -47.18 -9.45
C GLU A 557 -12.76 -48.33 -8.98
N ASN A 558 -12.21 -49.50 -8.69
CA ASN A 558 -12.96 -50.63 -8.13
C ASN A 558 -13.46 -50.36 -6.70
N LYS A 559 -12.70 -49.64 -5.86
CA LYS A 559 -13.17 -49.19 -4.53
C LYS A 559 -14.27 -48.14 -4.64
N LEU A 560 -14.21 -47.24 -5.62
CA LEU A 560 -15.28 -46.28 -5.88
C LEU A 560 -16.59 -46.95 -6.31
N LEU A 561 -16.50 -47.98 -7.17
CA LEU A 561 -17.67 -48.77 -7.58
C LEU A 561 -18.26 -49.61 -6.43
N THR A 562 -17.43 -50.13 -5.51
CA THR A 562 -17.88 -50.84 -4.32
C THR A 562 -18.52 -49.95 -3.28
N VAL A 563 -18.02 -48.70 -3.12
CA VAL A 563 -18.62 -47.67 -2.21
C VAL A 563 -19.95 -47.18 -2.76
N GLN A 564 -20.14 -47.09 -4.08
CA GLN A 564 -21.44 -46.72 -4.66
C GLN A 564 -22.55 -47.78 -4.44
N SER A 565 -22.19 -49.05 -4.24
CA SER A 565 -23.14 -50.14 -4.01
C SER A 565 -23.60 -50.27 -2.53
N THR A 566 -22.88 -49.62 -1.59
CA THR A 566 -23.13 -49.76 -0.14
C THR A 566 -23.62 -48.49 0.56
N THR A 567 -23.73 -47.35 -0.14
CA THR A 567 -24.22 -46.10 0.46
C THR A 567 -25.73 -46.03 0.59
N LYS A 568 -26.18 -45.68 1.79
CA LYS A 568 -27.60 -45.50 2.18
C LYS A 568 -28.29 -44.43 1.30
N PRO A 569 -29.62 -44.51 1.14
CA PRO A 569 -30.39 -43.70 0.16
C PRO A 569 -30.31 -42.17 0.32
N CYS A 570 -29.74 -41.66 1.41
CA CYS A 570 -29.60 -40.21 1.64
C CYS A 570 -28.49 -39.55 0.78
N ILE A 571 -27.45 -40.28 0.40
CA ILE A 571 -26.33 -39.69 -0.38
C ILE A 571 -26.66 -39.68 -1.89
N ARG A 572 -27.53 -40.60 -2.33
CA ARG A 572 -28.02 -40.64 -3.72
C ARG A 572 -28.83 -39.40 -4.14
N ARG A 573 -29.45 -38.72 -3.18
CA ARG A 573 -30.19 -37.46 -3.45
C ARG A 573 -29.29 -36.26 -3.69
N TYR A 574 -28.08 -36.24 -3.15
CA TYR A 574 -27.12 -35.15 -3.37
C TYR A 574 -26.34 -35.27 -4.68
N LEU A 575 -26.07 -36.47 -5.14
CA LEU A 575 -25.41 -36.73 -6.43
C LEU A 575 -26.33 -36.42 -7.62
N ASN A 576 -27.59 -36.73 -7.54
CA ASN A 576 -28.58 -36.40 -8.59
C ASN A 576 -28.87 -34.89 -8.72
N ILE A 577 -28.62 -34.09 -7.67
CA ILE A 577 -28.72 -32.61 -7.74
C ILE A 577 -27.51 -32.01 -8.43
N ALA A 578 -26.35 -32.64 -8.34
CA ALA A 578 -25.14 -32.18 -9.03
C ALA A 578 -25.15 -32.49 -10.54
N GLU A 579 -25.75 -33.61 -10.95
CA GLU A 579 -25.93 -33.96 -12.38
C GLU A 579 -27.01 -33.10 -13.05
N SER A 580 -28.09 -32.73 -12.34
CA SER A 580 -29.13 -31.85 -12.90
C SER A 580 -28.69 -30.39 -13.05
N SER A 581 -27.62 -29.97 -12.38
CA SER A 581 -27.05 -28.61 -12.52
C SER A 581 -26.03 -28.48 -13.66
N SER A 582 -25.50 -29.58 -14.19
CA SER A 582 -24.63 -29.59 -15.37
C SER A 582 -25.42 -29.54 -16.68
N ASP A 583 -26.62 -30.12 -16.73
CA ASP A 583 -27.48 -30.07 -17.91
C ASP A 583 -28.17 -28.71 -18.14
N LEU A 584 -28.35 -27.92 -17.06
CA LEU A 584 -28.88 -26.56 -17.17
C LEU A 584 -27.87 -25.54 -17.72
N ARG A 585 -26.57 -25.85 -17.72
CA ARG A 585 -25.54 -24.98 -18.36
C ARG A 585 -25.33 -25.25 -19.84
N ALA A 586 -25.71 -26.42 -20.33
CA ALA A 586 -25.57 -26.76 -21.76
C ALA A 586 -26.73 -26.21 -22.61
N SER A 587 -27.91 -25.92 -22.03
CA SER A 587 -29.07 -25.42 -22.79
C SER A 587 -29.14 -23.90 -22.92
N THR A 588 -28.31 -23.15 -22.19
CA THR A 588 -28.29 -21.67 -22.22
C THR A 588 -27.22 -21.08 -23.17
N MET A 589 -26.44 -21.91 -23.83
CA MET A 589 -25.46 -21.47 -24.85
C MET A 589 -25.91 -21.75 -26.30
N MET A 590 -27.15 -22.20 -26.55
CA MET A 590 -27.67 -22.42 -27.89
C MET A 590 -29.03 -21.75 -28.14
N SER A 591 -29.30 -20.59 -27.53
CA SER A 591 -30.39 -19.71 -27.96
C SER A 591 -29.97 -18.25 -27.89
#